data_61d47443e0a33f64d66592ecacc92dfb
#
_entry.id   61d47443e0a33f64d66592ecacc92dfb
#
_cell.length_a   1.000
_cell.length_b   1.000
_cell.length_c   1.000
_cell.angle_alpha   90.00
_cell.angle_beta   90.00
_cell.angle_gamma   90.00
#
_symmetry.space_group_name_H-M   'P 1'
#
loop_
_entity.id
_entity.type
_entity.pdbx_description
1 polymer ?
#
loop_
_entity_poly.entity_id
_entity_poly.type
_entity_poly.pdbx_seq_one_letter_code
_entity_poly.pdbx_strand_id
1 'polypeptide(L)'
;MPRNEVLRYEEIQAVAQAAASLGINKLRLTGGEPLVRAELIRLVQMLSHIAGIDDVALTTNGVLLRKHATSLREAGLKRVNVSLDTLKRDKYKQNARRDRLGDVLDGITAAKEAGLEPVKVNMVVMRGINDDEVLDFARLTIEEGWHVRFIELMPFANGESLQSVPTKEVMQRLRSIGKLEPCISSQGNGPAKYFRFPGAEGTVGFISPISEHFCFNCNRLRLTADGKLRPCLLSDEEVDIKTALRRRASPMEIKGLIQQAVAKKPERHHLSEGLQPTGRVMCQVGG
;
A
#
# COMPACT_ATOMS: atom_id res chain seq x y z
N MET A 1 9.26 -4.78 -17.82
CA MET A 1 10.47 -3.92 -17.68
C MET A 1 11.70 -4.80 -17.70
N PRO A 2 12.71 -4.50 -18.53
CA PRO A 2 13.98 -5.23 -18.57
C PRO A 2 14.74 -5.15 -17.24
N ARG A 3 15.51 -6.20 -16.91
CA ARG A 3 16.25 -6.27 -15.62
C ARG A 3 17.23 -5.12 -15.41
N ASN A 4 17.86 -4.64 -16.48
CA ASN A 4 18.81 -3.52 -16.43
C ASN A 4 18.14 -2.16 -16.19
N GLU A 5 16.83 -2.06 -16.35
CA GLU A 5 16.06 -0.85 -16.06
C GLU A 5 15.58 -0.78 -14.63
N VAL A 6 15.53 -1.92 -13.94
CA VAL A 6 15.08 -2.00 -12.54
C VAL A 6 16.24 -1.70 -11.61
N LEU A 7 15.98 -0.96 -10.51
CA LEU A 7 16.96 -0.73 -9.45
C LEU A 7 17.42 -2.04 -8.82
N ARG A 8 18.73 -2.14 -8.57
CA ARG A 8 19.32 -3.22 -7.77
C ARG A 8 19.02 -3.02 -6.29
N TYR A 9 19.13 -4.06 -5.51
CA TYR A 9 18.86 -3.98 -4.06
C TYR A 9 19.82 -3.06 -3.34
N GLU A 10 21.08 -3.03 -3.75
CA GLU A 10 22.09 -2.12 -3.23
C GLU A 10 21.76 -0.64 -3.55
N GLU A 11 21.17 -0.38 -4.71
CA GLU A 11 20.72 0.96 -5.09
C GLU A 11 19.49 1.39 -4.25
N ILE A 12 18.56 0.47 -4.02
CA ILE A 12 17.39 0.71 -3.14
C ILE A 12 17.88 0.97 -1.70
N GLN A 13 18.85 0.19 -1.22
CA GLN A 13 19.44 0.37 0.11
C GLN A 13 20.11 1.74 0.25
N ALA A 14 20.90 2.16 -0.75
CA ALA A 14 21.55 3.47 -0.74
C ALA A 14 20.54 4.63 -0.65
N VAL A 15 19.42 4.54 -1.41
CA VAL A 15 18.32 5.52 -1.30
C VAL A 15 17.67 5.48 0.08
N ALA A 16 17.42 4.30 0.62
CA ALA A 16 16.80 4.14 1.93
C ALA A 16 17.70 4.67 3.06
N GLN A 17 19.02 4.48 2.99
CA GLN A 17 19.99 5.05 3.93
C GLN A 17 20.01 6.59 3.87
N ALA A 18 20.01 7.15 2.66
CA ALA A 18 19.92 8.59 2.48
C ALA A 18 18.61 9.14 3.03
N ALA A 19 17.48 8.45 2.78
CA ALA A 19 16.17 8.80 3.30
C ALA A 19 16.12 8.73 4.84
N ALA A 20 16.67 7.67 5.43
CA ALA A 20 16.75 7.52 6.89
C ALA A 20 17.52 8.69 7.55
N SER A 21 18.63 9.12 6.94
CA SER A 21 19.40 10.28 7.44
C SER A 21 18.66 11.62 7.32
N LEU A 22 17.56 11.67 6.57
CA LEU A 22 16.63 12.81 6.47
C LEU A 22 15.40 12.65 7.37
N GLY A 23 15.36 11.62 8.24
CA GLY A 23 14.27 11.36 9.18
C GLY A 23 13.14 10.49 8.64
N ILE A 24 13.26 9.91 7.45
CA ILE A 24 12.27 8.93 6.95
C ILE A 24 12.54 7.60 7.63
N ASN A 25 11.65 7.19 8.54
CA ASN A 25 11.84 6.00 9.38
C ASN A 25 10.92 4.82 9.04
N LYS A 26 10.08 4.93 8.02
CA LYS A 26 9.15 3.88 7.63
C LYS A 26 9.23 3.58 6.14
N LEU A 27 9.38 2.32 5.81
CA LEU A 27 9.45 1.85 4.43
C LEU A 27 8.29 0.90 4.13
N ARG A 28 7.77 0.98 2.92
CA ARG A 28 6.79 0.03 2.42
C ARG A 28 7.20 -0.50 1.06
N LEU A 29 7.44 -1.79 1.02
CA LEU A 29 7.68 -2.50 -0.23
C LEU A 29 6.32 -2.78 -0.91
N THR A 30 6.25 -2.46 -2.19
CA THR A 30 5.09 -2.65 -3.04
C THR A 30 5.56 -2.79 -4.49
N GLY A 31 4.68 -2.64 -5.46
CA GLY A 31 5.02 -2.69 -6.88
C GLY A 31 3.85 -3.25 -7.67
N GLY A 32 4.08 -4.07 -8.69
CA GLY A 32 3.08 -4.99 -9.17
C GLY A 32 2.79 -6.02 -8.07
N GLU A 33 3.58 -7.10 -8.04
CA GLU A 33 3.56 -8.03 -6.89
C GLU A 33 5.00 -8.20 -6.38
N PRO A 34 5.33 -7.70 -5.19
CA PRO A 34 6.70 -7.74 -4.68
C PRO A 34 7.21 -9.16 -4.42
N LEU A 35 6.33 -10.09 -4.03
CA LEU A 35 6.73 -11.47 -3.70
C LEU A 35 7.18 -12.31 -4.91
N VAL A 36 6.98 -11.82 -6.14
CA VAL A 36 7.54 -12.48 -7.34
C VAL A 36 8.98 -12.04 -7.63
N ARG A 37 9.47 -10.99 -6.97
CA ARG A 37 10.85 -10.54 -7.15
C ARG A 37 11.81 -11.49 -6.44
N ALA A 38 12.78 -12.02 -7.19
CA ALA A 38 13.77 -12.94 -6.64
C ALA A 38 14.50 -12.32 -5.43
N GLU A 39 14.74 -13.13 -4.40
CA GLU A 39 15.48 -12.74 -3.19
C GLU A 39 14.91 -11.53 -2.43
N LEU A 40 13.58 -11.28 -2.49
CA LEU A 40 12.94 -10.17 -1.77
C LEU A 40 13.26 -10.20 -0.27
N ILE A 41 13.38 -11.38 0.33
CA ILE A 41 13.74 -11.57 1.74
C ILE A 41 15.08 -10.89 2.05
N ARG A 42 16.08 -11.01 1.16
CA ARG A 42 17.36 -10.31 1.28
C ARG A 42 17.17 -8.79 1.28
N LEU A 43 16.32 -8.26 0.41
CA LEU A 43 16.02 -6.81 0.43
C LEU A 43 15.39 -6.39 1.75
N VAL A 44 14.40 -7.13 2.26
CA VAL A 44 13.79 -6.84 3.57
C VAL A 44 14.86 -6.81 4.66
N GLN A 45 15.75 -7.78 4.71
CA GLN A 45 16.85 -7.84 5.67
C GLN A 45 17.78 -6.62 5.52
N MET A 46 18.19 -6.27 4.31
CA MET A 46 19.03 -5.09 4.06
C MET A 46 18.38 -3.81 4.57
N LEU A 47 17.07 -3.65 4.36
CA LEU A 47 16.34 -2.43 4.75
C LEU A 47 16.05 -2.37 6.25
N SER A 48 15.74 -3.50 6.89
CA SER A 48 15.43 -3.56 8.33
C SER A 48 16.65 -3.30 9.22
N HIS A 49 17.86 -3.46 8.69
CA HIS A 49 19.13 -3.17 9.41
C HIS A 49 19.65 -1.74 9.19
N ILE A 50 18.93 -0.89 8.45
CA ILE A 50 19.33 0.52 8.31
C ILE A 50 19.02 1.26 9.60
N ALA A 51 20.04 1.89 10.20
CA ALA A 51 19.85 2.75 11.37
C ALA A 51 18.85 3.88 11.07
N GLY A 52 17.85 4.06 11.92
CA GLY A 52 16.78 5.03 11.76
C GLY A 52 15.57 4.52 10.97
N ILE A 53 15.58 3.28 10.48
CA ILE A 53 14.37 2.62 9.93
C ILE A 53 13.72 1.76 11.02
N ASP A 54 12.54 2.17 11.48
CA ASP A 54 11.80 1.52 12.55
C ASP A 54 10.78 0.50 12.04
N ASP A 55 10.28 0.70 10.81
CA ASP A 55 9.13 -0.04 10.28
C ASP A 55 9.31 -0.35 8.80
N VAL A 56 9.47 -1.63 8.48
CA VAL A 56 9.43 -2.16 7.11
C VAL A 56 8.15 -2.95 6.94
N ALA A 57 7.31 -2.52 6.00
CA ALA A 57 6.03 -3.15 5.69
C ALA A 57 5.97 -3.60 4.23
N LEU A 58 5.06 -4.52 3.94
CA LEU A 58 4.82 -5.05 2.59
C LEU A 58 3.36 -4.83 2.20
N THR A 59 3.11 -4.52 0.92
CA THR A 59 1.78 -4.62 0.30
C THR A 59 1.84 -5.66 -0.80
N THR A 60 0.96 -6.66 -0.75
CA THR A 60 0.96 -7.84 -1.64
C THR A 60 -0.46 -8.25 -2.01
N ASN A 61 -0.62 -8.99 -3.10
CA ASN A 61 -1.88 -9.67 -3.42
C ASN A 61 -2.13 -10.92 -2.55
N GLY A 62 -1.20 -11.31 -1.68
CA GLY A 62 -1.34 -12.41 -0.72
C GLY A 62 -1.07 -13.81 -1.25
N VAL A 63 -1.12 -14.04 -2.57
CA VAL A 63 -1.05 -15.38 -3.18
C VAL A 63 0.22 -16.18 -2.81
N LEU A 64 1.35 -15.50 -2.65
CA LEU A 64 2.62 -16.13 -2.27
C LEU A 64 2.97 -15.96 -0.79
N LEU A 65 2.11 -15.31 -0.02
CA LEU A 65 2.43 -14.90 1.34
C LEU A 65 2.63 -16.09 2.28
N ARG A 66 1.79 -17.15 2.17
CA ARG A 66 1.95 -18.39 2.94
C ARG A 66 3.36 -18.97 2.84
N LYS A 67 3.93 -18.97 1.63
CA LYS A 67 5.28 -19.51 1.37
C LYS A 67 6.39 -18.69 2.05
N HIS A 68 6.17 -17.39 2.24
CA HIS A 68 7.24 -16.45 2.61
C HIS A 68 7.05 -15.79 3.97
N ALA A 69 5.89 -15.95 4.65
CA ALA A 69 5.54 -15.21 5.84
C ALA A 69 6.60 -15.31 6.96
N THR A 70 7.00 -16.51 7.33
CA THR A 70 7.99 -16.76 8.39
C THR A 70 9.33 -16.13 8.02
N SER A 71 9.86 -16.41 6.82
CA SER A 71 11.16 -15.88 6.40
C SER A 71 11.15 -14.34 6.26
N LEU A 72 10.03 -13.74 5.88
CA LEU A 72 9.86 -12.27 5.86
C LEU A 72 9.90 -11.70 7.28
N ARG A 73 9.26 -12.37 8.24
CA ARG A 73 9.28 -11.95 9.65
C ARG A 73 10.69 -12.04 10.23
N GLU A 74 11.38 -13.13 10.00
CA GLU A 74 12.77 -13.34 10.41
C GLU A 74 13.73 -12.31 9.80
N ALA A 75 13.49 -11.90 8.54
CA ALA A 75 14.24 -10.84 7.87
C ALA A 75 13.96 -9.42 8.42
N GLY A 76 13.00 -9.28 9.35
CA GLY A 76 12.68 -8.01 10.00
C GLY A 76 11.45 -7.28 9.46
N LEU A 77 10.66 -7.91 8.56
CA LEU A 77 9.36 -7.36 8.17
C LEU A 77 8.44 -7.27 9.39
N LYS A 78 7.79 -6.12 9.58
CA LYS A 78 6.92 -5.91 10.75
C LYS A 78 5.49 -6.33 10.48
N ARG A 79 4.93 -5.97 9.33
CA ARG A 79 3.51 -6.11 9.02
C ARG A 79 3.25 -6.17 7.51
N VAL A 80 2.08 -6.67 7.16
CA VAL A 80 1.65 -6.78 5.77
C VAL A 80 0.30 -6.10 5.53
N ASN A 81 0.14 -5.60 4.29
CA ASN A 81 -1.16 -5.22 3.77
C ASN A 81 -1.47 -6.19 2.61
N VAL A 82 -2.62 -6.81 2.65
CA VAL A 82 -3.09 -7.71 1.59
C VAL A 82 -4.15 -6.99 0.78
N SER A 83 -3.98 -6.92 -0.53
CA SER A 83 -4.99 -6.40 -1.45
C SER A 83 -5.95 -7.52 -1.81
N LEU A 84 -7.22 -7.39 -1.40
CA LEU A 84 -8.27 -8.37 -1.65
C LEU A 84 -9.59 -7.62 -1.83
N ASP A 85 -10.10 -7.62 -3.06
CA ASP A 85 -11.29 -6.83 -3.43
C ASP A 85 -12.59 -7.64 -3.38
N THR A 86 -12.54 -8.97 -3.17
CA THR A 86 -13.71 -9.83 -3.10
C THR A 86 -13.43 -11.12 -2.32
N LEU A 87 -14.44 -11.61 -1.60
CA LEU A 87 -14.46 -12.92 -0.92
C LEU A 87 -15.15 -13.99 -1.77
N LYS A 88 -15.72 -13.61 -2.93
CA LYS A 88 -16.43 -14.51 -3.82
C LYS A 88 -15.49 -15.06 -4.89
N ARG A 89 -15.35 -16.40 -4.92
CA ARG A 89 -14.41 -17.12 -5.80
C ARG A 89 -14.58 -16.75 -7.28
N ASP A 90 -15.81 -16.65 -7.74
CA ASP A 90 -16.09 -16.36 -9.15
C ASP A 90 -15.69 -14.92 -9.52
N LYS A 91 -16.00 -13.94 -8.66
CA LYS A 91 -15.56 -12.56 -8.84
C LYS A 91 -14.03 -12.45 -8.77
N TYR A 92 -13.39 -13.15 -7.84
CA TYR A 92 -11.94 -13.17 -7.73
C TYR A 92 -11.30 -13.72 -9.01
N LYS A 93 -11.82 -14.86 -9.51
CA LYS A 93 -11.35 -15.47 -10.76
C LYS A 93 -11.51 -14.54 -11.96
N GLN A 94 -12.63 -13.83 -12.04
CA GLN A 94 -12.89 -12.85 -13.10
C GLN A 94 -11.89 -11.68 -13.04
N ASN A 95 -11.68 -11.09 -11.86
CA ASN A 95 -10.82 -9.91 -11.65
C ASN A 95 -9.33 -10.26 -11.77
N ALA A 96 -8.88 -11.34 -11.11
CA ALA A 96 -7.49 -11.76 -11.09
C ALA A 96 -7.11 -12.65 -12.29
N ARG A 97 -8.08 -13.07 -13.13
CA ARG A 97 -7.90 -14.04 -14.24
C ARG A 97 -7.33 -15.38 -13.81
N ARG A 98 -7.33 -15.68 -12.54
CA ARG A 98 -6.81 -16.91 -11.90
C ARG A 98 -7.62 -17.21 -10.65
N ASP A 99 -7.87 -18.48 -10.39
CA ASP A 99 -8.59 -18.95 -9.21
C ASP A 99 -7.60 -19.22 -8.07
N ARG A 100 -7.25 -18.17 -7.32
CA ARG A 100 -6.26 -18.22 -6.24
C ARG A 100 -6.75 -17.60 -4.93
N LEU A 101 -8.08 -17.47 -4.76
CA LEU A 101 -8.65 -16.88 -3.53
C LEU A 101 -8.23 -17.66 -2.27
N GLY A 102 -8.26 -19.00 -2.33
CA GLY A 102 -7.82 -19.85 -1.21
C GLY A 102 -6.38 -19.56 -0.78
N ASP A 103 -5.46 -19.37 -1.76
CA ASP A 103 -4.07 -19.05 -1.44
C ASP A 103 -3.92 -17.70 -0.74
N VAL A 104 -4.79 -16.72 -1.08
CA VAL A 104 -4.79 -15.40 -0.42
C VAL A 104 -5.24 -15.53 1.03
N LEU A 105 -6.33 -16.26 1.29
CA LEU A 105 -6.85 -16.50 2.64
C LEU A 105 -5.84 -17.27 3.50
N ASP A 106 -5.24 -18.33 2.95
CA ASP A 106 -4.14 -19.07 3.58
C ASP A 106 -2.94 -18.15 3.87
N GLY A 107 -2.65 -17.22 2.95
CA GLY A 107 -1.59 -16.22 3.11
C GLY A 107 -1.85 -15.25 4.27
N ILE A 108 -3.10 -14.81 4.46
CA ILE A 108 -3.52 -13.96 5.58
C ILE A 108 -3.31 -14.71 6.91
N THR A 109 -3.76 -15.97 6.98
CA THR A 109 -3.59 -16.82 8.16
C THR A 109 -2.12 -17.01 8.49
N ALA A 110 -1.31 -17.41 7.51
CA ALA A 110 0.13 -17.62 7.71
C ALA A 110 0.88 -16.33 8.13
N ALA A 111 0.43 -15.16 7.66
CA ALA A 111 1.00 -13.90 8.10
C ALA A 111 0.71 -13.60 9.58
N LYS A 112 -0.50 -13.88 10.06
CA LYS A 112 -0.87 -13.77 11.48
C LYS A 112 -0.04 -14.76 12.33
N GLU A 113 0.02 -16.03 11.93
CA GLU A 113 0.80 -17.07 12.61
C GLU A 113 2.30 -16.73 12.71
N ALA A 114 2.85 -16.09 11.67
CA ALA A 114 4.23 -15.61 11.66
C ALA A 114 4.46 -14.31 12.48
N GLY A 115 3.42 -13.69 13.04
CA GLY A 115 3.52 -12.44 13.80
C GLY A 115 3.79 -11.22 12.93
N LEU A 116 3.36 -11.21 11.66
CA LEU A 116 3.40 -10.05 10.76
C LEU A 116 2.22 -9.11 11.03
N GLU A 117 2.14 -8.57 12.24
CA GLU A 117 0.98 -7.81 12.71
C GLU A 117 1.19 -6.29 12.71
N PRO A 118 0.08 -5.56 12.44
CA PRO A 118 -1.23 -6.05 12.04
C PRO A 118 -1.27 -6.46 10.56
N VAL A 119 -1.98 -7.57 10.25
CA VAL A 119 -2.36 -7.90 8.88
C VAL A 119 -3.54 -7.03 8.48
N LYS A 120 -3.35 -6.15 7.50
CA LYS A 120 -4.40 -5.25 7.03
C LYS A 120 -4.88 -5.69 5.65
N VAL A 121 -6.18 -5.89 5.50
CA VAL A 121 -6.81 -6.23 4.22
C VAL A 121 -7.36 -4.95 3.58
N ASN A 122 -6.93 -4.67 2.35
CA ASN A 122 -7.38 -3.53 1.56
C ASN A 122 -8.42 -3.98 0.55
N MET A 123 -9.56 -3.33 0.53
CA MET A 123 -10.61 -3.49 -0.46
C MET A 123 -10.85 -2.14 -1.16
N VAL A 124 -10.61 -2.07 -2.46
CA VAL A 124 -11.06 -0.94 -3.27
C VAL A 124 -12.53 -1.16 -3.60
N VAL A 125 -13.40 -0.26 -3.12
CA VAL A 125 -14.85 -0.43 -3.28
C VAL A 125 -15.30 0.14 -4.62
N MET A 126 -15.89 -0.72 -5.45
CA MET A 126 -16.33 -0.42 -6.81
C MET A 126 -17.82 -0.75 -6.95
N ARG A 127 -18.61 0.25 -7.38
CA ARG A 127 -20.07 0.13 -7.53
C ARG A 127 -20.44 -0.92 -8.57
N GLY A 128 -21.37 -1.82 -8.19
CA GLY A 128 -21.87 -2.89 -9.05
C GLY A 128 -20.88 -4.04 -9.29
N ILE A 129 -19.69 -3.98 -8.68
CA ILE A 129 -18.66 -5.03 -8.78
C ILE A 129 -18.51 -5.77 -7.46
N ASN A 130 -18.16 -5.07 -6.40
CA ASN A 130 -17.88 -5.66 -5.09
C ASN A 130 -18.51 -4.91 -3.91
N ASP A 131 -19.24 -3.83 -4.16
CA ASP A 131 -19.90 -3.04 -3.13
C ASP A 131 -21.01 -3.79 -2.38
N ASP A 132 -21.45 -4.92 -2.89
CA ASP A 132 -22.32 -5.88 -2.22
C ASP A 132 -21.62 -6.70 -1.11
N GLU A 133 -20.28 -6.68 -1.07
CA GLU A 133 -19.47 -7.45 -0.11
C GLU A 133 -18.93 -6.60 1.07
N VAL A 134 -19.24 -5.31 1.13
CA VAL A 134 -18.71 -4.42 2.20
C VAL A 134 -19.15 -4.88 3.60
N LEU A 135 -20.35 -5.47 3.73
CA LEU A 135 -20.84 -6.02 5.00
C LEU A 135 -20.09 -7.29 5.38
N ASP A 136 -19.79 -8.16 4.41
CA ASP A 136 -19.09 -9.41 4.66
C ASP A 136 -17.65 -9.13 5.12
N PHE A 137 -16.93 -8.25 4.44
CA PHE A 137 -15.60 -7.79 4.89
C PHE A 137 -15.65 -7.16 6.28
N ALA A 138 -16.67 -6.37 6.58
CA ALA A 138 -16.79 -5.73 7.88
C ALA A 138 -17.06 -6.74 9.00
N ARG A 139 -17.87 -7.79 8.78
CA ARG A 139 -18.08 -8.87 9.73
C ARG A 139 -16.80 -9.60 10.13
N LEU A 140 -15.86 -9.79 9.18
CA LEU A 140 -14.57 -10.40 9.47
C LEU A 140 -13.72 -9.61 10.48
N THR A 141 -14.02 -8.32 10.70
CA THR A 141 -13.37 -7.56 11.78
C THR A 141 -13.84 -8.00 13.17
N ILE A 142 -15.05 -8.55 13.28
CA ILE A 142 -15.64 -9.05 14.51
C ILE A 142 -15.30 -10.53 14.67
N GLU A 143 -15.54 -11.32 13.64
CA GLU A 143 -15.48 -12.79 13.67
C GLU A 143 -14.03 -13.31 13.66
N GLU A 144 -13.15 -12.67 12.86
CA GLU A 144 -11.78 -13.14 12.60
C GLU A 144 -10.71 -12.15 13.07
N GLY A 145 -11.11 -11.01 13.64
CA GLY A 145 -10.18 -9.97 14.08
C GLY A 145 -9.43 -9.29 12.93
N TRP A 146 -9.95 -9.30 11.70
CA TRP A 146 -9.30 -8.66 10.56
C TRP A 146 -9.25 -7.15 10.70
N HIS A 147 -8.18 -6.53 10.19
CA HIS A 147 -8.11 -5.08 10.01
C HIS A 147 -8.44 -4.75 8.55
N VAL A 148 -9.72 -4.46 8.27
CA VAL A 148 -10.21 -4.16 6.92
C VAL A 148 -10.11 -2.67 6.63
N ARG A 149 -9.63 -2.32 5.43
CA ARG A 149 -9.61 -0.93 4.94
C ARG A 149 -10.38 -0.81 3.65
N PHE A 150 -11.47 -0.06 3.66
CA PHE A 150 -12.22 0.33 2.49
C PHE A 150 -11.56 1.55 1.86
N ILE A 151 -11.25 1.46 0.58
CA ILE A 151 -10.53 2.48 -0.18
C ILE A 151 -11.43 2.96 -1.30
N GLU A 152 -11.61 4.26 -1.42
CA GLU A 152 -12.27 4.84 -2.59
C GLU A 152 -11.44 4.61 -3.85
N LEU A 153 -12.12 4.19 -4.92
CA LEU A 153 -11.49 4.02 -6.23
C LEU A 153 -10.96 5.37 -6.72
N MET A 154 -9.67 5.39 -7.05
CA MET A 154 -9.00 6.55 -7.63
C MET A 154 -9.03 6.46 -9.15
N PRO A 155 -9.30 7.56 -9.87
CA PRO A 155 -9.27 7.58 -11.33
C PRO A 155 -7.81 7.52 -11.81
N PHE A 156 -7.41 6.37 -12.31
CA PHE A 156 -6.19 6.18 -13.08
C PHE A 156 -6.56 5.91 -14.55
N ALA A 157 -5.73 6.35 -15.47
CA ALA A 157 -5.92 6.47 -16.92
C ALA A 157 -6.45 5.26 -17.71
N ASN A 158 -7.10 4.30 -17.10
CA ASN A 158 -7.64 3.11 -17.78
C ASN A 158 -9.15 3.20 -18.02
N GLY A 159 -9.60 4.28 -18.64
CA GLY A 159 -10.67 4.37 -19.64
C GLY A 159 -12.03 3.75 -19.41
N GLU A 160 -12.30 3.03 -18.35
CA GLU A 160 -13.62 2.48 -18.11
C GLU A 160 -14.34 3.19 -16.96
N SER A 161 -15.63 3.33 -17.13
CA SER A 161 -16.56 4.03 -16.24
C SER A 161 -16.78 3.32 -14.90
N LEU A 162 -15.71 2.84 -14.25
CA LEU A 162 -15.79 2.27 -12.90
C LEU A 162 -16.20 3.39 -11.94
N GLN A 163 -17.31 3.20 -11.25
CA GLN A 163 -17.81 4.17 -10.30
C GLN A 163 -17.30 3.87 -8.89
N SER A 164 -16.73 4.88 -8.27
CA SER A 164 -16.35 4.84 -6.86
C SER A 164 -17.60 4.83 -5.96
N VAL A 165 -17.50 4.15 -4.82
CA VAL A 165 -18.50 4.25 -3.75
C VAL A 165 -17.92 5.18 -2.68
N PRO A 166 -18.58 6.31 -2.38
CA PRO A 166 -18.11 7.23 -1.36
C PRO A 166 -18.05 6.59 0.02
N THR A 167 -17.04 6.94 0.80
CA THR A 167 -16.86 6.44 2.17
C THR A 167 -18.11 6.61 3.04
N LYS A 168 -18.82 7.74 2.93
CA LYS A 168 -20.06 7.99 3.69
C LYS A 168 -21.13 6.94 3.41
N GLU A 169 -21.25 6.49 2.16
CA GLU A 169 -22.20 5.45 1.78
C GLU A 169 -21.81 4.09 2.38
N VAL A 170 -20.52 3.73 2.30
CA VAL A 170 -20.02 2.51 2.94
C VAL A 170 -20.28 2.56 4.45
N MET A 171 -19.96 3.65 5.13
CA MET A 171 -20.22 3.82 6.56
C MET A 171 -21.72 3.68 6.90
N GLN A 172 -22.60 4.23 6.06
CA GLN A 172 -24.05 4.11 6.26
C GLN A 172 -24.50 2.64 6.17
N ARG A 173 -24.01 1.89 5.20
CA ARG A 173 -24.31 0.45 5.07
C ARG A 173 -23.83 -0.34 6.30
N LEU A 174 -22.64 -0.03 6.83
CA LEU A 174 -22.07 -0.69 8.01
C LEU A 174 -22.87 -0.49 9.29
N ARG A 175 -23.72 0.54 9.38
CA ARG A 175 -24.61 0.76 10.53
C ARG A 175 -25.61 -0.40 10.74
N SER A 176 -25.89 -1.19 9.71
CA SER A 176 -26.75 -2.39 9.84
C SER A 176 -26.09 -3.51 10.66
N ILE A 177 -24.75 -3.51 10.78
CA ILE A 177 -24.01 -4.46 11.62
C ILE A 177 -23.97 -3.96 13.08
N GLY A 178 -23.76 -2.66 13.27
CA GLY A 178 -23.65 -2.05 14.59
C GLY A 178 -23.10 -0.63 14.54
N LYS A 179 -22.95 -0.03 15.72
CA LYS A 179 -22.36 1.29 15.88
C LYS A 179 -20.84 1.22 15.68
N LEU A 180 -20.30 2.02 14.76
CA LEU A 180 -18.86 2.19 14.59
C LEU A 180 -18.35 3.29 15.53
N GLU A 181 -17.37 2.97 16.36
CA GLU A 181 -16.73 3.90 17.27
C GLU A 181 -15.34 4.27 16.77
N PRO A 182 -14.98 5.59 16.74
CA PRO A 182 -13.64 6.00 16.35
C PRO A 182 -12.57 5.34 17.22
N CYS A 183 -11.49 4.88 16.60
CA CYS A 183 -10.36 4.30 17.33
C CYS A 183 -9.03 4.77 16.73
N ILE A 184 -7.99 4.79 17.56
CA ILE A 184 -6.64 5.11 17.12
C ILE A 184 -5.99 3.82 16.61
N SER A 185 -5.43 3.86 15.39
CA SER A 185 -4.59 2.74 14.94
C SER A 185 -3.29 2.74 15.74
N SER A 186 -3.00 1.62 16.38
CA SER A 186 -1.76 1.44 17.16
C SER A 186 -0.50 1.48 16.30
N GLN A 187 -0.60 1.37 14.96
CA GLN A 187 0.55 1.27 14.09
C GLN A 187 0.31 1.89 12.70
N GLY A 188 1.30 2.68 12.26
CA GLY A 188 1.38 3.26 10.93
C GLY A 188 0.88 4.71 10.86
N ASN A 189 1.48 5.50 9.93
CA ASN A 189 1.13 6.91 9.66
C ASN A 189 0.33 7.01 8.34
N GLY A 190 -0.49 6.00 8.05
CA GLY A 190 -1.31 5.98 6.84
C GLY A 190 -2.50 6.93 6.92
N PRO A 191 -3.14 7.26 5.79
CA PRO A 191 -4.24 8.21 5.72
C PRO A 191 -5.58 7.65 6.20
N ALA A 192 -5.64 6.39 6.62
CA ALA A 192 -6.89 5.74 7.00
C ALA A 192 -7.42 6.30 8.32
N LYS A 193 -8.70 6.66 8.34
CA LYS A 193 -9.47 6.90 9.57
C LYS A 193 -9.99 5.56 10.07
N TYR A 194 -9.73 5.24 11.32
CA TYR A 194 -10.07 3.93 11.88
C TYR A 194 -11.25 3.98 12.83
N PHE A 195 -12.05 2.94 12.77
CA PHE A 195 -13.21 2.69 13.60
C PHE A 195 -13.20 1.22 14.04
N ARG A 196 -13.99 0.92 15.08
CA ARG A 196 -14.16 -0.43 15.61
C ARG A 196 -15.61 -0.67 15.99
N PHE A 197 -16.09 -1.87 15.77
CA PHE A 197 -17.34 -2.33 16.37
C PHE A 197 -17.11 -2.68 17.84
N PRO A 198 -18.07 -2.42 18.75
CA PRO A 198 -17.94 -2.82 20.14
C PRO A 198 -17.61 -4.30 20.27
N GLY A 199 -16.60 -4.64 21.07
CA GLY A 199 -16.16 -6.01 21.29
C GLY A 199 -15.32 -6.64 20.16
N ALA A 200 -15.14 -5.98 19.00
CA ALA A 200 -14.31 -6.51 17.92
C ALA A 200 -12.82 -6.37 18.23
N GLU A 201 -12.01 -7.36 17.89
CA GLU A 201 -10.54 -7.26 17.90
C GLU A 201 -10.02 -6.47 16.70
N GLY A 202 -10.64 -6.68 15.55
CA GLY A 202 -10.29 -6.02 14.31
C GLY A 202 -10.75 -4.58 14.21
N THR A 203 -10.37 -3.91 13.12
CA THR A 203 -10.73 -2.51 12.86
C THR A 203 -11.24 -2.32 11.44
N VAL A 204 -12.13 -1.35 11.28
CA VAL A 204 -12.56 -0.83 9.98
C VAL A 204 -11.82 0.46 9.71
N GLY A 205 -11.09 0.55 8.61
CA GLY A 205 -10.41 1.75 8.17
C GLY A 205 -11.03 2.32 6.89
N PHE A 206 -11.02 3.63 6.74
CA PHE A 206 -11.45 4.30 5.51
C PHE A 206 -10.33 5.13 4.93
N ILE A 207 -10.07 4.97 3.64
CA ILE A 207 -9.13 5.78 2.87
C ILE A 207 -9.92 6.48 1.77
N SER A 208 -10.13 7.78 1.92
CA SER A 208 -11.03 8.60 1.10
C SER A 208 -10.23 9.67 0.34
N PRO A 209 -9.44 9.28 -0.67
CA PRO A 209 -8.62 10.26 -1.40
C PRO A 209 -9.44 11.25 -2.21
N ILE A 210 -10.69 10.92 -2.54
CA ILE A 210 -11.56 11.70 -3.40
C ILE A 210 -12.55 12.53 -2.58
N SER A 211 -13.33 11.88 -1.71
CA SER A 211 -14.41 12.56 -0.97
C SER A 211 -13.92 13.32 0.28
N GLU A 212 -12.80 12.90 0.88
CA GLU A 212 -12.22 13.53 2.08
C GLU A 212 -10.71 13.63 1.95
N HIS A 213 -10.21 14.71 1.39
CA HIS A 213 -8.78 14.92 1.15
C HIS A 213 -7.96 14.84 2.44
N PHE A 214 -6.88 14.07 2.39
CA PHE A 214 -5.89 13.96 3.47
C PHE A 214 -4.50 14.49 3.06
N CYS A 215 -4.44 15.31 2.00
CA CYS A 215 -3.18 15.78 1.41
C CYS A 215 -2.31 16.54 2.42
N PHE A 216 -2.91 17.35 3.30
CA PHE A 216 -2.20 18.10 4.35
C PHE A 216 -1.38 17.21 5.30
N ASN A 217 -1.84 15.98 5.54
CA ASN A 217 -1.18 15.01 6.41
C ASN A 217 -0.41 13.94 5.63
N CYS A 218 -0.25 14.11 4.31
CA CYS A 218 0.40 13.12 3.47
C CYS A 218 1.92 13.27 3.51
N ASN A 219 2.59 12.40 4.24
CA ASN A 219 4.05 12.33 4.38
C ASN A 219 4.70 11.25 3.50
N ARG A 220 4.04 10.81 2.41
CA ARG A 220 4.53 9.74 1.55
C ARG A 220 5.38 10.25 0.41
N LEU A 221 6.49 9.57 0.16
CA LEU A 221 7.32 9.67 -1.03
C LEU A 221 7.40 8.28 -1.66
N ARG A 222 7.47 8.17 -2.97
CA ARG A 222 7.56 6.89 -3.67
C ARG A 222 8.84 6.80 -4.49
N LEU A 223 9.50 5.64 -4.40
CA LEU A 223 10.58 5.26 -5.29
C LEU A 223 10.05 4.18 -6.23
N THR A 224 10.02 4.47 -7.53
CA THR A 224 9.59 3.51 -8.54
C THR A 224 10.67 2.47 -8.81
N ALA A 225 10.30 1.31 -9.37
CA ALA A 225 11.22 0.24 -9.70
C ALA A 225 12.30 0.67 -10.70
N ASP A 226 12.00 1.64 -11.57
CA ASP A 226 12.91 2.22 -12.55
C ASP A 226 13.67 3.46 -12.03
N GLY A 227 13.57 3.73 -10.72
CA GLY A 227 14.39 4.74 -10.04
C GLY A 227 13.96 6.19 -10.26
N LYS A 228 12.65 6.43 -10.20
CA LYS A 228 12.08 7.77 -10.10
C LYS A 228 11.51 8.01 -8.71
N LEU A 229 11.76 9.17 -8.14
CA LEU A 229 11.11 9.64 -6.92
C LEU A 229 9.84 10.41 -7.29
N ARG A 230 8.69 9.97 -6.80
CA ARG A 230 7.38 10.60 -7.00
C ARG A 230 6.87 11.20 -5.69
N PRO A 231 6.68 12.51 -5.63
CA PRO A 231 6.18 13.19 -4.44
C PRO A 231 4.69 12.89 -4.15
N CYS A 232 3.89 12.69 -5.20
CA CYS A 232 2.47 12.41 -5.11
C CYS A 232 2.09 11.22 -6.00
N LEU A 233 1.13 10.39 -5.53
CA LEU A 233 0.56 9.30 -6.33
C LEU A 233 -0.20 9.84 -7.56
N LEU A 234 -0.92 10.94 -7.35
CA LEU A 234 -1.84 11.54 -8.29
C LEU A 234 -1.21 12.74 -9.05
N SER A 235 0.10 12.70 -9.28
CA SER A 235 0.86 13.68 -10.06
C SER A 235 1.87 12.95 -10.93
N ASP A 236 2.15 13.47 -12.12
CA ASP A 236 3.18 12.95 -13.02
C ASP A 236 4.59 13.51 -12.74
N GLU A 237 4.72 14.35 -11.70
CA GLU A 237 6.01 14.87 -11.24
C GLU A 237 6.93 13.74 -10.77
N GLU A 238 8.14 13.70 -11.34
CA GLU A 238 9.18 12.73 -11.03
C GLU A 238 10.56 13.38 -10.92
N VAL A 239 11.40 12.84 -10.05
CA VAL A 239 12.83 13.17 -9.95
C VAL A 239 13.63 11.91 -10.23
N ASP A 240 14.53 11.97 -11.21
CA ASP A 240 15.39 10.85 -11.58
C ASP A 240 16.52 10.67 -10.55
N ILE A 241 16.48 9.58 -9.82
CA ILE A 241 17.55 9.18 -8.90
C ILE A 241 18.42 8.06 -9.47
N LYS A 242 17.91 7.28 -10.43
CA LYS A 242 18.63 6.16 -11.02
C LYS A 242 19.91 6.59 -11.74
N THR A 243 19.86 7.68 -12.50
CA THR A 243 21.04 8.21 -13.18
C THR A 243 22.16 8.55 -12.20
N ALA A 244 21.82 9.20 -11.07
CA ALA A 244 22.78 9.50 -10.02
C ALA A 244 23.37 8.23 -9.39
N LEU A 245 22.52 7.25 -9.06
CA LEU A 245 22.96 5.95 -8.52
C LEU A 245 23.90 5.21 -9.46
N ARG A 246 23.61 5.21 -10.77
CA ARG A 246 24.41 4.50 -11.78
C ARG A 246 25.80 5.13 -11.97
N ARG A 247 25.94 6.44 -11.81
CA ARG A 247 27.23 7.13 -11.83
C ARG A 247 27.94 7.14 -10.48
N ARG A 248 27.43 6.43 -9.48
CA ARG A 248 27.99 6.34 -8.13
C ARG A 248 28.03 7.70 -7.43
N ALA A 249 26.95 8.47 -7.54
CA ALA A 249 26.79 9.75 -6.86
C ALA A 249 27.02 9.63 -5.34
N SER A 250 27.49 10.71 -4.73
CA SER A 250 27.74 10.75 -3.29
C SER A 250 26.43 10.65 -2.48
N PRO A 251 26.47 10.18 -1.23
CA PRO A 251 25.29 10.18 -0.34
C PRO A 251 24.66 11.57 -0.19
N MET A 252 25.46 12.64 -0.24
CA MET A 252 24.98 14.02 -0.18
C MET A 252 24.13 14.37 -1.41
N GLU A 253 24.56 13.96 -2.59
CA GLU A 253 23.79 14.19 -3.82
C GLU A 253 22.48 13.41 -3.83
N ILE A 254 22.48 12.15 -3.37
CA ILE A 254 21.25 11.34 -3.22
C ILE A 254 20.27 12.03 -2.26
N LYS A 255 20.74 12.56 -1.12
CA LYS A 255 19.92 13.36 -0.20
C LYS A 255 19.31 14.60 -0.88
N GLY A 256 20.10 15.32 -1.66
CA GLY A 256 19.65 16.50 -2.40
C GLY A 256 18.50 16.17 -3.37
N LEU A 257 18.57 15.03 -4.08
CA LEU A 257 17.49 14.56 -4.95
C LEU A 257 16.21 14.17 -4.18
N ILE A 258 16.35 13.56 -3.00
CA ILE A 258 15.21 13.28 -2.13
C ILE A 258 14.57 14.60 -1.65
N GLN A 259 15.36 15.56 -1.18
CA GLN A 259 14.87 16.89 -0.77
C GLN A 259 14.19 17.61 -1.93
N GLN A 260 14.74 17.55 -3.14
CA GLN A 260 14.12 18.10 -4.34
C GLN A 260 12.75 17.46 -4.61
N ALA A 261 12.63 16.12 -4.49
CA ALA A 261 11.37 15.44 -4.68
C ALA A 261 10.34 15.83 -3.59
N VAL A 262 10.78 16.02 -2.35
CA VAL A 262 9.91 16.50 -1.27
C VAL A 262 9.44 17.93 -1.53
N ALA A 263 10.33 18.82 -1.98
CA ALA A 263 9.99 20.21 -2.30
C ALA A 263 8.97 20.34 -3.46
N LYS A 264 8.97 19.37 -4.38
CA LYS A 264 7.98 19.29 -5.48
C LYS A 264 6.64 18.70 -5.06
N LYS A 265 6.46 18.33 -3.78
CA LYS A 265 5.19 17.74 -3.32
C LYS A 265 4.09 18.80 -3.34
N PRO A 266 2.98 18.56 -4.11
CA PRO A 266 1.87 19.49 -4.13
C PRO A 266 1.14 19.51 -2.78
N GLU A 267 0.60 20.66 -2.40
CA GLU A 267 -0.25 20.80 -1.20
C GLU A 267 -1.48 19.91 -1.27
N ARG A 268 -2.05 19.76 -2.48
CA ARG A 268 -3.18 18.88 -2.78
C ARG A 268 -3.06 18.29 -4.18
N HIS A 269 -3.72 17.18 -4.43
CA HIS A 269 -3.90 16.68 -5.79
C HIS A 269 -4.95 17.50 -6.56
N HIS A 270 -4.84 17.49 -7.88
CA HIS A 270 -5.69 18.31 -8.77
C HIS A 270 -6.78 17.49 -9.48
N LEU A 271 -7.21 16.37 -8.93
CA LEU A 271 -8.26 15.53 -9.53
C LEU A 271 -9.61 16.26 -9.67
N SER A 272 -9.95 17.15 -8.72
CA SER A 272 -11.14 17.99 -8.80
C SER A 272 -11.08 19.01 -9.93
N GLU A 273 -9.91 19.29 -10.45
CA GLU A 273 -9.65 20.20 -11.58
C GLU A 273 -9.58 19.44 -12.92
N GLY A 274 -9.90 18.13 -12.91
CA GLY A 274 -9.85 17.25 -14.08
C GLY A 274 -8.46 16.77 -14.47
N LEU A 275 -7.44 17.12 -13.70
CA LEU A 275 -6.06 16.68 -13.95
C LEU A 275 -5.85 15.29 -13.37
N GLN A 276 -5.73 14.29 -14.26
CA GLN A 276 -5.42 12.91 -13.89
C GLN A 276 -3.98 12.56 -14.30
N PRO A 277 -3.27 11.72 -13.52
CA PRO A 277 -1.97 11.23 -13.95
C PRO A 277 -2.12 10.37 -15.20
N THR A 278 -1.33 10.67 -16.21
CA THR A 278 -1.37 9.99 -17.52
C THR A 278 -0.13 9.15 -17.79
N GLY A 279 0.96 9.43 -17.08
CA GLY A 279 2.28 8.86 -17.37
C GLY A 279 2.48 7.42 -16.89
N ARG A 280 1.70 6.95 -15.89
CA ARG A 280 1.88 5.62 -15.31
C ARG A 280 0.57 5.00 -14.85
N VAL A 281 0.49 3.67 -14.94
CA VAL A 281 -0.60 2.90 -14.33
C VAL A 281 -0.30 2.57 -12.86
N MET A 282 -1.34 2.26 -12.07
CA MET A 282 -1.25 2.04 -10.63
C MET A 282 -0.15 1.03 -10.23
N CYS A 283 -0.04 -0.10 -10.92
CA CYS A 283 0.96 -1.12 -10.63
C CYS A 283 2.42 -0.68 -10.85
N GLN A 284 2.65 0.43 -11.54
CA GLN A 284 3.99 1.01 -11.75
C GLN A 284 4.39 2.00 -10.65
N VAL A 285 3.44 2.48 -9.88
CA VAL A 285 3.66 3.51 -8.85
C VAL A 285 3.44 3.00 -7.43
N GLY A 286 3.15 1.73 -7.28
CA GLY A 286 3.03 1.09 -5.99
C GLY A 286 1.71 1.42 -5.29
N GLY A 287 0.63 0.98 -5.88
CA GLY A 287 -0.73 1.09 -5.34
C GLY A 287 -0.96 0.36 -4.04
#